data_42b6fcf51618a62f74c00b4dd311470a
#
_entry.id   42b6fcf51618a62f74c00b4dd311470a
#
_cell.length_a   1.000
_cell.length_b   1.000
_cell.length_c   1.000
_cell.angle_alpha   90.00
_cell.angle_beta   90.00
_cell.angle_gamma   90.00
#
_symmetry.space_group_name_H-M   'P 1'
#
loop_
_entity.id
_entity.type
_entity.pdbx_description
1 polymer ?
#
loop_
_entity_poly.entity_id
_entity_poly.type
_entity_poly.pdbx_seq_one_letter_code
_entity_poly.pdbx_strand_id
1 'polypeptide(L)'
;KESSAASDVYKRQAYFYSENKITFAVTQKGQEHIIDLSLNKLMEQLDPEQFFRANRQIIISIASIDHAEPYFNGKIVVSVLPPYKAQITISEEKLSSFKLWLNY
;
A
#
# COMPACT_ATOMS: atom_id res chain seq x y z
N LYS A 1 19.28 -15.78 -2.38
CA LYS A 1 18.71 -15.11 -2.59
C LYS A 1 18.76 -13.76 -2.21
N GLU A 2 19.41 -13.05 -3.00
CA GLU A 2 19.54 -11.67 -2.82
C GLU A 2 18.19 -11.00 -2.84
N SER A 3 17.27 -11.62 -3.48
CA SER A 3 15.94 -11.07 -3.47
C SER A 3 15.34 -11.09 -2.07
N SER A 4 15.81 -11.98 -1.21
CA SER A 4 15.34 -11.99 0.17
C SER A 4 15.69 -10.71 0.90
N ALA A 5 16.92 -10.26 0.72
CA ALA A 5 17.36 -9.03 1.37
C ALA A 5 16.56 -7.85 0.88
N ALA A 6 16.33 -7.78 -0.44
CA ALA A 6 15.54 -6.70 -1.00
C ALA A 6 14.12 -6.76 -0.47
N SER A 7 13.54 -7.96 -0.38
CA SER A 7 12.20 -8.13 0.14
C SER A 7 12.10 -7.67 1.58
N ASP A 8 13.14 -7.96 2.38
CA ASP A 8 13.13 -7.55 3.77
C ASP A 8 13.12 -6.04 3.90
N VAL A 9 13.86 -5.35 3.03
CA VAL A 9 13.87 -3.89 3.05
C VAL A 9 12.47 -3.37 2.73
N TYR A 10 11.85 -3.91 1.69
CA TYR A 10 10.53 -3.45 1.28
C TYR A 10 9.46 -3.81 2.31
N LYS A 11 9.60 -4.95 2.99
CA LYS A 11 8.63 -5.35 4.00
C LYS A 11 8.49 -4.36 5.13
N ARG A 12 9.51 -3.57 5.38
CA ARG A 12 9.51 -2.65 6.50
C ARG A 12 8.87 -1.32 6.17
N GLN A 13 8.46 -1.13 4.92
CA GLN A 13 7.84 0.11 4.52
C GLN A 13 6.39 0.11 4.96
N ALA A 14 5.87 1.30 5.28
CA ALA A 14 4.46 1.45 5.62
C ALA A 14 3.62 1.37 4.35
N TYR A 15 4.04 2.06 3.32
CA TYR A 15 3.33 2.02 2.04
C TYR A 15 4.25 2.55 0.94
N PHE A 16 3.78 2.35 -0.30
CA PHE A 16 4.48 2.83 -1.49
C PHE A 16 3.47 3.61 -2.32
N TYR A 17 3.88 4.72 -2.89
CA TYR A 17 2.98 5.45 -3.76
C TYR A 17 3.74 5.99 -4.96
N SER A 18 2.97 6.32 -6.00
CA SER A 18 3.53 6.83 -7.24
C SER A 18 2.99 8.21 -7.51
N GLU A 19 3.89 9.10 -7.91
CA GLU A 19 3.51 10.46 -8.26
C GLU A 19 4.45 10.95 -9.34
N ASN A 20 3.90 11.48 -10.43
CA ASN A 20 4.72 11.96 -11.55
C ASN A 20 5.68 10.89 -12.05
N LYS A 21 5.20 9.64 -12.09
CA LYS A 21 5.96 8.50 -12.59
C LYS A 21 7.14 8.13 -11.71
N ILE A 22 7.21 8.68 -10.52
CA ILE A 22 8.24 8.34 -9.54
C ILE A 22 7.60 7.54 -8.43
N THR A 23 8.25 6.47 -8.01
CA THR A 23 7.75 5.61 -6.94
C THR A 23 8.48 5.95 -5.64
N PHE A 24 7.70 6.14 -4.59
CA PHE A 24 8.21 6.46 -3.26
C PHE A 24 7.87 5.35 -2.28
N ALA A 25 8.82 5.04 -1.42
CA ALA A 25 8.59 4.12 -0.30
C ALA A 25 8.57 4.97 0.96
N VAL A 26 7.58 4.75 1.81
CA VAL A 26 7.43 5.50 3.06
C VAL A 26 7.63 4.54 4.22
N THR A 27 8.57 4.86 5.11
CA THR A 27 8.88 4.00 6.24
C THR A 27 7.84 4.19 7.35
N GLN A 28 7.90 3.30 8.34
CA GLN A 28 7.02 3.41 9.50
C GLN A 28 7.25 4.72 10.27
N LYS A 29 8.42 5.31 10.12
CA LYS A 29 8.75 6.56 10.77
C LYS A 29 8.41 7.77 9.94
N GLY A 30 7.88 7.58 8.75
CA GLY A 30 7.47 8.68 7.90
C GLY A 30 8.53 9.19 6.94
N GLN A 31 9.64 8.50 6.82
CA GLN A 31 10.68 8.90 5.89
C GLN A 31 10.36 8.39 4.50
N GLU A 32 10.63 9.20 3.50
CA GLU A 32 10.37 8.83 2.10
C GLU A 32 11.65 8.56 1.36
N HIS A 33 11.63 7.54 0.53
CA HIS A 33 12.75 7.18 -0.33
C HIS A 33 12.24 6.94 -1.74
N ILE A 34 12.99 7.42 -2.71
CA ILE A 34 12.66 7.13 -4.10
C ILE A 34 13.20 5.75 -4.41
N ILE A 35 12.39 4.93 -5.06
CA ILE A 35 12.83 3.61 -5.48
C ILE A 35 12.67 3.47 -6.98
N ASP A 36 13.45 2.58 -7.56
CA ASP A 36 13.59 2.43 -8.99
C ASP A 36 12.71 1.32 -9.56
N LEU A 37 11.57 1.10 -8.95
CA LEU A 37 10.61 0.09 -9.40
C LEU A 37 9.24 0.71 -9.48
N SER A 38 8.46 0.30 -10.49
CA SER A 38 7.08 0.72 -10.58
C SER A 38 6.27 0.00 -9.51
N LEU A 39 5.06 0.49 -9.24
CA LEU A 39 4.18 -0.18 -8.28
C LEU A 39 3.83 -1.57 -8.78
N ASN A 40 3.64 -1.74 -10.09
CA ASN A 40 3.35 -3.07 -10.64
C ASN A 40 4.48 -4.05 -10.36
N LYS A 41 5.71 -3.60 -10.55
CA LYS A 41 6.88 -4.46 -10.30
C LYS A 41 7.01 -4.76 -8.81
N LEU A 42 6.72 -3.79 -7.97
CA LEU A 42 6.76 -4.00 -6.53
C LEU A 42 5.78 -5.09 -6.11
N MET A 43 4.57 -5.06 -6.68
CA MET A 43 3.58 -6.07 -6.30
C MET A 43 4.04 -7.48 -6.64
N GLU A 44 4.91 -7.62 -7.63
CA GLU A 44 5.45 -8.94 -7.97
C GLU A 44 6.43 -9.43 -6.93
N GLN A 45 7.00 -8.53 -6.15
CA GLN A 45 8.03 -8.88 -5.17
C GLN A 45 7.53 -8.85 -3.73
N LEU A 46 6.44 -8.12 -3.48
CA LEU A 46 5.93 -7.99 -2.12
C LEU A 46 5.05 -9.18 -1.77
N ASP A 47 5.00 -9.47 -0.48
CA ASP A 47 4.14 -10.50 0.05
C ASP A 47 2.69 -10.04 -0.04
N PRO A 48 1.84 -10.73 -0.82
CA PRO A 48 0.46 -10.29 -0.99
C PRO A 48 -0.37 -10.38 0.28
N GLU A 49 0.11 -11.11 1.30
CA GLU A 49 -0.59 -11.14 2.57
C GLU A 49 -0.31 -9.89 3.40
N GLN A 50 0.82 -9.25 3.13
CA GLN A 50 1.22 -8.07 3.88
C GLN A 50 0.88 -6.77 3.17
N PHE A 51 0.78 -6.80 1.86
CA PHE A 51 0.61 -5.59 1.06
C PHE A 51 -0.56 -5.72 0.10
N PHE A 52 -1.28 -4.64 -0.07
CA PHE A 52 -2.45 -4.60 -0.94
C PHE A 52 -2.37 -3.38 -1.85
N ARG A 53 -2.64 -3.60 -3.15
CA ARG A 53 -2.69 -2.50 -4.11
C ARG A 53 -4.03 -1.81 -3.97
N ALA A 54 -4.07 -0.73 -3.21
CA ALA A 54 -5.33 -0.04 -2.93
C ALA A 54 -5.93 0.59 -4.18
N ASN A 55 -5.08 1.22 -4.98
CA ASN A 55 -5.52 1.79 -6.25
C ASN A 55 -4.29 1.94 -7.13
N ARG A 56 -4.42 2.65 -8.24
CA ARG A 56 -3.33 2.78 -9.18
C ARG A 56 -2.11 3.49 -8.62
N GLN A 57 -2.29 4.23 -7.57
CA GLN A 57 -1.25 5.12 -7.07
C GLN A 57 -0.63 4.69 -5.76
N ILE A 58 -1.17 3.68 -5.08
CA ILE A 58 -0.67 3.36 -3.76
C ILE A 58 -0.80 1.88 -3.43
N ILE A 59 0.23 1.36 -2.78
CA ILE A 59 0.25 0.03 -2.19
C ILE A 59 0.37 0.24 -0.68
N ILE A 60 -0.52 -0.35 0.09
CA ILE A 60 -0.51 -0.19 1.56
C ILE A 60 -0.14 -1.50 2.22
N SER A 61 0.48 -1.42 3.40
CA SER A 61 0.77 -2.60 4.20
C SER A 61 -0.31 -2.76 5.25
N ILE A 62 -0.54 -4.00 5.65
CA ILE A 62 -1.54 -4.26 6.68
C ILE A 62 -1.14 -3.61 8.00
N ALA A 63 0.17 -3.54 8.26
CA ALA A 63 0.67 -2.96 9.51
C ALA A 63 0.46 -1.44 9.55
N SER A 64 0.32 -0.78 8.42
CA SER A 64 0.17 0.66 8.39
C SER A 64 -1.27 1.12 8.49
N ILE A 65 -2.24 0.21 8.36
CA ILE A 65 -3.65 0.60 8.37
C ILE A 65 -4.04 1.02 9.77
N ASP A 66 -4.56 2.24 9.89
CA ASP A 66 -5.09 2.76 11.13
C ASP A 66 -6.56 2.37 11.26
N HIS A 67 -7.34 2.71 10.24
CA HIS A 67 -8.75 2.31 10.21
C HIS A 67 -9.28 2.45 8.80
N ALA A 68 -10.47 1.89 8.57
CA ALA A 68 -11.15 1.95 7.30
C ALA A 68 -12.60 2.30 7.57
N GLU A 69 -13.19 3.16 6.73
CA GLU A 69 -14.55 3.65 6.92
C GLU A 69 -15.33 3.57 5.62
N PRO A 70 -16.64 3.35 5.70
CA PRO A 70 -17.48 3.42 4.52
C PRO A 70 -17.43 4.81 3.88
N TYR A 71 -17.61 4.85 2.57
CA TYR A 71 -17.57 6.09 1.82
C TYR A 71 -18.68 6.00 0.76
N PHE A 72 -18.80 7.02 -0.07
CA PHE A 72 -19.84 7.09 -1.08
C PHE A 72 -19.78 5.92 -2.06
N ASN A 73 -20.93 5.51 -2.56
CA ASN A 73 -21.03 4.57 -3.68
C ASN A 73 -20.34 3.23 -3.42
N GLY A 74 -20.46 2.74 -2.19
CA GLY A 74 -19.91 1.43 -1.87
C GLY A 74 -18.41 1.39 -1.75
N LYS A 75 -17.76 2.54 -1.69
CA LYS A 75 -16.32 2.61 -1.52
C LYS A 75 -15.94 2.59 -0.05
N ILE A 76 -14.66 2.40 0.20
CA ILE A 76 -14.09 2.47 1.54
C ILE A 76 -12.92 3.43 1.51
N VAL A 77 -12.82 4.27 2.53
CA VAL A 77 -11.67 5.14 2.72
C VAL A 77 -10.78 4.52 3.79
N VAL A 78 -9.50 4.38 3.49
CA VAL A 78 -8.53 3.78 4.39
C VAL A 78 -7.60 4.86 4.91
N SER A 79 -7.38 4.87 6.21
CA SER A 79 -6.41 5.77 6.84
C SER A 79 -5.19 4.96 7.23
N VAL A 80 -4.01 5.49 6.96
CA VAL A 80 -2.76 4.80 7.26
C VAL A 80 -1.88 5.67 8.16
N LEU A 81 -0.91 5.04 8.79
CA LEU A 81 0.10 5.72 9.59
C LEU A 81 1.46 5.25 9.10
N PRO A 82 2.38 6.17 8.81
CA PRO A 82 2.21 7.63 8.87
C PRO A 82 1.18 8.10 7.85
N PRO A 83 0.52 9.23 8.12
CA PRO A 83 -0.59 9.66 7.25
C PRO A 83 -0.14 9.94 5.83
N TYR A 84 -0.96 9.49 4.88
CA TYR A 84 -0.73 9.79 3.48
C TYR A 84 -1.38 11.13 3.16
N LYS A 85 -0.81 11.85 2.22
CA LYS A 85 -1.22 13.22 1.91
C LYS A 85 -2.58 13.32 1.24
N ALA A 86 -3.10 12.21 0.75
CA ALA A 86 -4.36 12.20 0.03
C ALA A 86 -5.24 11.09 0.58
N GLN A 87 -6.50 11.12 0.21
CA GLN A 87 -7.45 10.11 0.62
C GLN A 87 -7.17 8.81 -0.13
N ILE A 88 -7.14 7.70 0.58
CA ILE A 88 -6.95 6.39 -0.04
C ILE A 88 -8.31 5.73 -0.13
N THR A 89 -8.81 5.59 -1.35
CA THR A 89 -10.14 5.05 -1.58
C THR A 89 -10.03 3.69 -2.24
N ILE A 90 -10.77 2.72 -1.69
CA ILE A 90 -10.88 1.38 -2.28
C ILE A 90 -12.18 1.34 -3.05
N SER A 91 -12.11 1.07 -4.35
CA SER A 91 -13.29 1.05 -5.19
C SER A 91 -14.17 -0.14 -4.85
N GLU A 92 -15.44 -0.05 -5.25
CA GLU A 92 -16.39 -1.13 -5.02
C GLU A 92 -15.91 -2.43 -5.63
N GLU A 93 -15.26 -2.35 -6.78
CA GLU A 93 -14.76 -3.53 -7.47
C GLU A 93 -13.73 -4.28 -6.66
N LYS A 94 -12.94 -3.57 -5.86
CA LYS A 94 -11.88 -4.18 -5.07
C LYS A 94 -12.29 -4.48 -3.64
N LEU A 95 -13.53 -4.16 -3.30
CA LEU A 95 -13.98 -4.28 -1.92
C LEU A 95 -13.87 -5.70 -1.39
N SER A 96 -14.31 -6.67 -2.19
CA SER A 96 -14.24 -8.07 -1.77
C SER A 96 -12.81 -8.51 -1.53
N SER A 97 -11.91 -8.15 -2.44
CA SER A 97 -10.50 -8.49 -2.29
C SER A 97 -9.91 -7.84 -1.06
N PHE A 98 -10.27 -6.59 -0.81
CA PHE A 98 -9.76 -5.87 0.34
C PHE A 98 -10.21 -6.53 1.65
N LYS A 99 -11.47 -6.92 1.72
CA LYS A 99 -11.98 -7.56 2.93
C LYS A 99 -11.34 -8.91 3.16
N LEU A 100 -11.14 -9.67 2.09
CA LEU A 100 -10.45 -10.96 2.22
C LEU A 100 -9.02 -10.76 2.69
N TRP A 101 -8.36 -9.75 2.15
CA TRP A 101 -6.98 -9.46 2.53
C TRP A 101 -6.88 -9.08 4.00
N LEU A 102 -7.85 -8.32 4.49
CA LEU A 102 -7.88 -7.94 5.90
C LEU A 102 -8.30 -9.09 6.80
N ASN A 103 -8.70 -10.18 6.21
CA ASN A 103 -9.18 -11.33 6.96
C ASN A 103 -10.41 -10.98 7.78
N TYR A 104 -11.32 -10.38 7.12
CA TYR A 104 -12.51 -9.83 7.74
C TYR A 104 -13.58 -10.91 7.93
#